data_eb7767bda4a427c7dd4267bf001535a4
#
_entry.id   eb7767bda4a427c7dd4267bf001535a4
#
_cell.length_a   1.000
_cell.length_b   1.000
_cell.length_c   1.000
_cell.angle_alpha   90.00
_cell.angle_beta   90.00
_cell.angle_gamma   90.00
#
_symmetry.space_group_name_H-M   'P 1'
#
loop_
_entity.id
_entity.type
_entity.pdbx_description
1 polymer ?
#
loop_
_entity_poly.entity_id
_entity_poly.type
_entity_poly.pdbx_seq_one_letter_code
_entity_poly.pdbx_strand_id
1 'polypeptide(L)'
;GTTGHAVMQLNEEDEGQRQYVLVQLPEKIDSKKKKKAFEFVKNQLKVADPTLFELTKERLVRSAKMIENDSIDLGLKIFETTPIWEDYGFDSKELSGQTKLFDETKLNEEDLKALLITWKTFDGSPLTEQTKTHDFEGYSGHYVNNKLYLMDKGFSTNNLTCLLEKIDSDKNFNPTSIIAFGYHFDSKNLREISENIKSYANKKNIDIDFITRY
;
A
#
# COMPACT_ATOMS: atom_id res chain seq x y z
N GLY A 1 12.22 18.53 2.81
CA GLY A 1 11.17 19.49 3.22
C GLY A 1 11.15 20.77 2.38
N THR A 2 12.32 21.31 1.97
CA THR A 2 12.38 22.57 1.19
C THR A 2 11.74 22.42 -0.18
N THR A 3 12.01 21.35 -0.89
CA THR A 3 11.42 21.06 -2.21
C THR A 3 9.90 20.96 -2.14
N GLY A 4 9.37 20.19 -1.18
CA GLY A 4 7.91 20.07 -1.03
C GLY A 4 7.25 21.41 -0.70
N HIS A 5 7.85 22.23 0.17
CA HIS A 5 7.37 23.58 0.46
C HIS A 5 7.37 24.45 -0.83
N ALA A 6 8.44 24.43 -1.62
CA ALA A 6 8.51 25.18 -2.87
C ALA A 6 7.44 24.73 -3.90
N VAL A 7 7.18 23.42 -3.99
CA VAL A 7 6.12 22.91 -4.87
C VAL A 7 4.73 23.39 -4.41
N MET A 8 4.46 23.38 -3.10
CA MET A 8 3.20 23.92 -2.56
C MET A 8 3.03 25.40 -2.90
N GLN A 9 4.08 26.21 -2.74
CA GLN A 9 4.05 27.64 -3.09
C GLN A 9 3.83 27.86 -4.60
N LEU A 10 4.53 27.13 -5.46
CA LEU A 10 4.33 27.24 -6.90
C LEU A 10 2.91 26.85 -7.32
N ASN A 11 2.32 25.83 -6.71
CA ASN A 11 0.94 25.45 -6.99
C ASN A 11 -0.04 26.53 -6.52
N GLU A 12 0.27 27.25 -5.43
CA GLU A 12 -0.52 28.40 -4.97
C GLU A 12 -0.41 29.59 -5.95
N GLU A 13 0.81 29.88 -6.44
CA GLU A 13 1.08 31.02 -7.31
C GLU A 13 0.42 30.88 -8.69
N ASP A 14 0.40 29.67 -9.26
CA ASP A 14 -0.06 29.44 -10.65
C ASP A 14 -1.23 28.45 -10.78
N GLU A 15 -1.88 28.11 -9.67
CA GLU A 15 -2.98 27.12 -9.58
C GLU A 15 -2.59 25.74 -10.16
N GLY A 16 -1.31 25.41 -10.09
CA GLY A 16 -0.75 24.17 -10.60
C GLY A 16 -1.14 22.94 -9.74
N GLN A 17 -1.00 21.76 -10.33
CA GLN A 17 -1.28 20.47 -9.66
C GLN A 17 -0.02 19.59 -9.61
N ARG A 18 1.13 20.20 -9.34
CA ARG A 18 2.39 19.47 -9.22
C ARG A 18 2.37 18.57 -8.02
N GLN A 19 2.86 17.36 -8.20
CA GLN A 19 3.06 16.40 -7.12
C GLN A 19 4.55 16.27 -6.81
N TYR A 20 4.86 15.80 -5.60
CA TYR A 20 6.23 15.53 -5.19
C TYR A 20 6.33 14.23 -4.41
N VAL A 21 7.47 13.58 -4.52
CA VAL A 21 7.87 12.46 -3.68
C VAL A 21 9.16 12.83 -2.97
N LEU A 22 9.16 12.73 -1.65
CA LEU A 22 10.35 13.02 -0.83
C LEU A 22 10.78 11.75 -0.12
N VAL A 23 12.06 11.46 -0.18
CA VAL A 23 12.69 10.39 0.59
C VAL A 23 13.57 11.02 1.65
N GLN A 24 13.31 10.73 2.91
CA GLN A 24 14.08 11.26 4.04
C GLN A 24 14.49 10.12 4.97
N LEU A 25 15.80 9.95 5.13
CA LEU A 25 16.31 9.02 6.14
C LEU A 25 16.04 9.57 7.55
N PRO A 26 15.65 8.73 8.52
CA PRO A 26 15.39 9.14 9.90
C PRO A 26 16.70 9.29 10.69
N GLU A 27 17.65 10.08 10.15
CA GLU A 27 18.91 10.36 10.82
C GLU A 27 18.70 11.07 12.13
N LYS A 28 19.34 10.60 13.21
CA LYS A 28 19.27 11.23 14.54
C LYS A 28 19.93 12.61 14.53
N ILE A 29 19.26 13.56 15.15
CA ILE A 29 19.81 14.92 15.29
C ILE A 29 20.85 14.93 16.41
N ASP A 30 22.09 15.32 16.08
CA ASP A 30 23.16 15.48 17.04
C ASP A 30 22.85 16.64 18.00
N SER A 31 22.65 16.31 19.29
CA SER A 31 22.30 17.26 20.34
C SER A 31 23.37 18.32 20.62
N LYS A 32 24.64 18.04 20.26
CA LYS A 32 25.76 18.99 20.43
C LYS A 32 25.92 19.89 19.22
N LYS A 33 25.91 19.31 18.01
CA LYS A 33 26.15 20.06 16.77
C LYS A 33 24.93 20.84 16.29
N LYS A 34 23.72 20.31 16.53
CA LYS A 34 22.45 20.90 16.08
C LYS A 34 21.48 21.12 17.27
N LYS A 35 21.97 21.70 18.34
CA LYS A 35 21.26 21.84 19.64
C LYS A 35 19.86 22.44 19.47
N LYS A 36 19.70 23.56 18.75
CA LYS A 36 18.39 24.21 18.53
C LYS A 36 17.37 23.30 17.85
N ALA A 37 17.81 22.57 16.83
CA ALA A 37 16.95 21.62 16.12
C ALA A 37 16.55 20.43 17.00
N PHE A 38 17.52 19.91 17.76
CA PHE A 38 17.27 18.82 18.73
C PHE A 38 16.25 19.24 19.80
N GLU A 39 16.46 20.42 20.44
CA GLU A 39 15.56 20.93 21.46
C GLU A 39 14.16 21.22 20.91
N PHE A 40 14.06 21.75 19.69
CA PHE A 40 12.79 21.96 19.01
C PHE A 40 12.01 20.67 18.84
N VAL A 41 12.63 19.63 18.25
CA VAL A 41 11.96 18.36 18.03
C VAL A 41 11.60 17.67 19.33
N LYS A 42 12.53 17.67 20.31
CA LYS A 42 12.31 17.00 21.59
C LYS A 42 11.26 17.70 22.44
N ASN A 43 11.33 19.02 22.56
CA ASN A 43 10.55 19.76 23.56
C ASN A 43 9.25 20.33 22.98
N GLN A 44 9.25 20.79 21.71
CA GLN A 44 8.06 21.36 21.08
C GLN A 44 7.24 20.30 20.34
N LEU A 45 7.88 19.39 19.59
CA LEU A 45 7.19 18.31 18.92
C LEU A 45 6.95 17.09 19.79
N LYS A 46 7.57 17.05 21.00
CA LYS A 46 7.45 15.96 21.99
C LYS A 46 7.87 14.59 21.46
N VAL A 47 8.84 14.55 20.57
CA VAL A 47 9.38 13.31 20.02
C VAL A 47 10.53 12.81 20.89
N ALA A 48 10.46 11.54 21.31
CA ALA A 48 11.46 10.94 22.20
C ALA A 48 12.84 10.85 21.55
N ASP A 49 12.89 10.40 20.29
CA ASP A 49 14.10 10.26 19.47
C ASP A 49 14.11 11.27 18.32
N PRO A 50 14.69 12.48 18.51
CA PRO A 50 14.72 13.53 17.51
C PRO A 50 15.45 13.14 16.22
N THR A 51 14.76 13.19 15.07
CA THR A 51 15.32 12.87 13.75
C THR A 51 15.13 14.03 12.76
N LEU A 52 15.89 14.00 11.66
CA LEU A 52 15.72 14.95 10.56
C LEU A 52 14.37 14.78 9.86
N PHE A 53 13.78 13.57 9.90
CA PHE A 53 12.46 13.31 9.35
C PHE A 53 11.39 14.17 10.05
N GLU A 54 11.43 14.29 11.38
CA GLU A 54 10.44 15.08 12.12
C GLU A 54 10.50 16.57 11.77
N LEU A 55 11.70 17.10 11.51
CA LEU A 55 11.85 18.47 11.01
C LEU A 55 11.27 18.65 9.60
N THR A 56 11.48 17.66 8.74
CA THR A 56 10.95 17.67 7.37
C THR A 56 9.42 17.63 7.38
N LYS A 57 8.85 16.71 8.13
CA LYS A 57 7.40 16.54 8.32
C LYS A 57 6.76 17.84 8.85
N GLU A 58 7.28 18.35 9.95
CA GLU A 58 6.75 19.57 10.58
C GLU A 58 6.83 20.79 9.65
N ARG A 59 7.92 20.92 8.88
CA ARG A 59 8.03 21.97 7.88
C ARG A 59 6.92 21.89 6.84
N LEU A 60 6.65 20.72 6.29
CA LEU A 60 5.60 20.51 5.28
C LEU A 60 4.21 20.82 5.86
N VAL A 61 3.94 20.33 7.07
CA VAL A 61 2.66 20.60 7.75
C VAL A 61 2.46 22.10 7.98
N ARG A 62 3.51 22.82 8.42
CA ARG A 62 3.42 24.27 8.59
C ARG A 62 3.26 25.00 7.27
N SER A 63 3.98 24.59 6.24
CA SER A 63 3.86 25.19 4.91
C SER A 63 2.44 25.03 4.35
N ALA A 64 1.85 23.85 4.46
CA ALA A 64 0.47 23.61 4.06
C ALA A 64 -0.54 24.48 4.83
N LYS A 65 -0.31 24.69 6.14
CA LYS A 65 -1.17 25.56 6.96
C LYS A 65 -1.04 27.05 6.67
N MET A 66 0.04 27.49 6.03
CA MET A 66 0.26 28.88 5.66
C MET A 66 -0.42 29.28 4.34
N ILE A 67 -0.81 28.29 3.56
CA ILE A 67 -1.48 28.48 2.28
C ILE A 67 -2.99 28.47 2.54
N GLU A 68 -3.64 29.61 2.32
CA GLU A 68 -5.09 29.80 2.54
C GLU A 68 -5.89 29.63 1.23
N ASN A 69 -5.65 28.51 0.53
CA ASN A 69 -6.33 28.23 -0.74
C ASN A 69 -6.93 26.83 -0.75
N ASP A 70 -8.24 26.76 -0.52
CA ASP A 70 -9.00 25.49 -0.45
C ASP A 70 -9.10 24.74 -1.80
N SER A 71 -8.74 25.38 -2.91
CA SER A 71 -8.78 24.77 -4.24
C SER A 71 -7.55 23.91 -4.55
N ILE A 72 -6.51 23.99 -3.71
CA ILE A 72 -5.24 23.28 -3.90
C ILE A 72 -5.16 22.07 -2.99
N ASP A 73 -4.80 20.91 -3.53
CA ASP A 73 -4.50 19.74 -2.71
C ASP A 73 -3.14 19.90 -2.01
N LEU A 74 -3.18 20.24 -0.73
CA LEU A 74 -2.04 20.38 0.16
C LEU A 74 -1.80 19.11 1.00
N GLY A 75 -2.57 18.05 0.74
CA GLY A 75 -2.45 16.78 1.43
C GLY A 75 -1.07 16.13 1.22
N LEU A 76 -0.59 15.44 2.25
CA LEU A 76 0.59 14.60 2.16
C LEU A 76 0.33 13.25 2.83
N LYS A 77 0.83 12.18 2.21
CA LYS A 77 0.85 10.84 2.79
C LYS A 77 2.28 10.51 3.20
N ILE A 78 2.42 9.92 4.37
CA ILE A 78 3.71 9.48 4.92
C ILE A 78 3.71 7.97 4.91
N PHE A 79 4.77 7.39 4.35
CA PHE A 79 5.02 5.97 4.36
C PHE A 79 6.36 5.70 5.03
N GLU A 80 6.42 4.65 5.81
CA GLU A 80 7.64 4.14 6.41
C GLU A 80 7.98 2.81 5.76
N THR A 81 9.28 2.60 5.47
CA THR A 81 9.75 1.31 4.98
C THR A 81 9.94 0.39 6.17
N THR A 82 9.36 -0.79 6.10
CA THR A 82 9.58 -1.87 7.07
C THR A 82 10.58 -2.87 6.51
N PRO A 83 11.37 -3.54 7.36
CA PRO A 83 12.19 -4.66 6.91
C PRO A 83 11.31 -5.74 6.28
N ILE A 84 11.80 -6.36 5.21
CA ILE A 84 11.17 -7.56 4.67
C ILE A 84 11.31 -8.70 5.66
N TRP A 85 10.29 -9.56 5.77
CA TRP A 85 10.33 -10.70 6.67
C TRP A 85 11.43 -11.68 6.25
N GLU A 86 12.06 -12.29 7.23
CA GLU A 86 13.01 -13.37 7.00
C GLU A 86 12.35 -14.49 6.20
N ASP A 87 13.03 -14.98 5.17
CA ASP A 87 12.57 -16.05 4.25
C ASP A 87 11.37 -15.68 3.33
N TYR A 88 10.93 -14.42 3.31
CA TYR A 88 9.91 -13.96 2.34
C TYR A 88 10.55 -13.60 0.99
N GLY A 89 9.93 -14.05 -0.09
CA GLY A 89 10.42 -13.77 -1.45
C GLY A 89 11.72 -14.51 -1.77
N PHE A 90 11.81 -15.73 -1.29
CA PHE A 90 12.98 -16.60 -1.38
C PHE A 90 13.61 -16.65 -2.77
N ASP A 91 14.72 -15.96 -2.94
CA ASP A 91 15.56 -16.00 -4.13
C ASP A 91 16.70 -16.99 -3.87
N SER A 92 16.46 -18.26 -4.18
CA SER A 92 17.40 -19.36 -3.88
C SER A 92 18.61 -19.35 -4.81
N LYS A 93 19.54 -18.43 -4.56
CA LYS A 93 20.88 -18.51 -5.17
C LYS A 93 21.78 -19.55 -4.51
N GLU A 94 21.44 -20.00 -3.30
CA GLU A 94 22.18 -21.01 -2.58
C GLU A 94 21.23 -22.02 -1.90
N LEU A 95 21.23 -23.26 -2.35
CA LEU A 95 20.63 -24.38 -1.66
C LEU A 95 21.51 -24.75 -0.46
N SER A 96 21.38 -24.02 0.65
CA SER A 96 21.88 -24.49 1.93
C SER A 96 20.89 -25.47 2.55
N GLY A 97 21.37 -26.58 3.07
CA GLY A 97 20.55 -27.73 3.48
C GLY A 97 19.54 -27.56 4.63
N GLN A 98 19.18 -26.33 4.99
CA GLN A 98 18.09 -25.99 5.90
C GLN A 98 17.43 -24.70 5.39
N THR A 99 16.51 -24.85 4.46
CA THR A 99 15.63 -23.77 4.04
C THR A 99 14.53 -23.64 5.09
N LYS A 100 14.51 -22.55 5.84
CA LYS A 100 13.34 -22.18 6.63
C LYS A 100 12.24 -21.74 5.66
N LEU A 101 11.09 -22.34 5.73
CA LEU A 101 9.93 -21.90 5.00
C LEU A 101 9.37 -20.63 5.68
N PHE A 102 8.90 -19.69 4.86
CA PHE A 102 8.19 -18.52 5.35
C PHE A 102 6.96 -18.95 6.16
N ASP A 103 6.84 -18.38 7.36
CA ASP A 103 5.75 -18.72 8.30
C ASP A 103 4.72 -17.56 8.29
N GLU A 104 3.72 -17.71 7.45
CA GLU A 104 2.62 -16.75 7.28
C GLU A 104 1.75 -16.58 8.55
N THR A 105 1.85 -17.50 9.52
CA THR A 105 1.08 -17.40 10.76
C THR A 105 1.58 -16.27 11.68
N LYS A 106 2.77 -15.77 11.42
CA LYS A 106 3.38 -14.65 12.16
C LYS A 106 2.95 -13.28 11.64
N LEU A 107 2.31 -13.22 10.47
CA LEU A 107 1.82 -11.97 9.92
C LEU A 107 0.64 -11.43 10.72
N ASN A 108 0.69 -10.16 11.03
CA ASN A 108 -0.40 -9.42 11.61
C ASN A 108 -1.13 -8.56 10.54
N GLU A 109 -2.19 -7.86 10.92
CA GLU A 109 -2.96 -7.02 9.99
C GLU A 109 -2.13 -5.85 9.41
N GLU A 110 -1.16 -5.32 10.16
CA GLU A 110 -0.30 -4.22 9.67
C GLU A 110 0.67 -4.74 8.62
N ASP A 111 1.17 -5.95 8.79
CA ASP A 111 2.01 -6.63 7.80
C ASP A 111 1.26 -6.87 6.49
N LEU A 112 0.02 -7.34 6.55
CA LEU A 112 -0.83 -7.55 5.37
C LEU A 112 -1.14 -6.23 4.66
N LYS A 113 -1.38 -5.15 5.41
CA LYS A 113 -1.55 -3.80 4.84
C LYS A 113 -0.28 -3.29 4.16
N ALA A 114 0.89 -3.51 4.78
CA ALA A 114 2.17 -3.14 4.19
C ALA A 114 2.44 -3.93 2.90
N LEU A 115 2.12 -5.22 2.90
CA LEU A 115 2.23 -6.07 1.72
C LEU A 115 1.30 -5.63 0.59
N LEU A 116 0.04 -5.32 0.91
CA LEU A 116 -0.93 -4.79 -0.05
C LEU A 116 -0.44 -3.48 -0.68
N ILE A 117 0.09 -2.55 0.13
CA ILE A 117 0.65 -1.29 -0.36
C ILE A 117 1.84 -1.56 -1.30
N THR A 118 2.71 -2.49 -0.92
CA THR A 118 3.86 -2.88 -1.73
C THR A 118 3.41 -3.47 -3.07
N TRP A 119 2.46 -4.41 -3.05
CA TRP A 119 1.97 -5.05 -4.28
C TRP A 119 1.25 -4.09 -5.21
N LYS A 120 0.33 -3.27 -4.69
CA LYS A 120 -0.37 -2.30 -5.53
C LYS A 120 0.59 -1.31 -6.21
N THR A 121 1.67 -0.93 -5.50
CA THR A 121 2.70 -0.02 -6.02
C THR A 121 3.56 -0.73 -7.08
N PHE A 122 3.96 -1.96 -6.82
CA PHE A 122 4.65 -2.81 -7.81
C PHE A 122 3.80 -3.01 -9.07
N ASP A 123 2.49 -3.16 -8.92
CA ASP A 123 1.53 -3.31 -10.01
C ASP A 123 1.18 -1.97 -10.72
N GLY A 124 1.89 -0.88 -10.39
CA GLY A 124 1.81 0.40 -11.07
C GLY A 124 0.78 1.38 -10.50
N SER A 125 0.15 1.07 -9.35
CA SER A 125 -0.71 2.04 -8.69
C SER A 125 0.12 3.04 -7.87
N PRO A 126 -0.11 4.35 -7.99
CA PRO A 126 0.56 5.34 -7.16
C PRO A 126 0.33 5.09 -5.66
N LEU A 127 1.30 5.42 -4.83
CA LEU A 127 1.17 5.32 -3.36
C LEU A 127 -0.02 6.13 -2.82
N THR A 128 -0.33 7.25 -3.47
CA THR A 128 -1.44 8.13 -3.10
C THR A 128 -2.82 7.58 -3.49
N GLU A 129 -2.88 6.65 -4.45
CA GLU A 129 -4.13 6.03 -4.90
C GLU A 129 -4.84 5.32 -3.74
N GLN A 130 -6.12 5.60 -3.58
CA GLN A 130 -6.92 4.98 -2.54
C GLN A 130 -7.41 3.61 -2.96
N THR A 131 -7.26 2.64 -2.06
CA THR A 131 -7.81 1.29 -2.24
C THR A 131 -9.25 1.28 -1.72
N LYS A 132 -10.18 0.81 -2.55
CA LYS A 132 -11.58 0.59 -2.15
C LYS A 132 -11.72 -0.83 -1.61
N THR A 133 -12.28 -0.96 -0.42
CA THR A 133 -12.61 -2.28 0.14
C THR A 133 -14.02 -2.67 -0.28
N HIS A 134 -14.16 -3.88 -0.82
CA HIS A 134 -15.43 -4.49 -1.15
C HIS A 134 -15.66 -5.70 -0.24
N ASP A 135 -16.86 -5.83 0.27
CA ASP A 135 -17.29 -6.99 1.04
C ASP A 135 -17.93 -8.03 0.11
N PHE A 136 -17.50 -9.28 0.26
CA PHE A 136 -18.00 -10.45 -0.45
C PHE A 136 -18.52 -11.45 0.59
N GLU A 137 -19.71 -11.22 1.15
CA GLU A 137 -20.30 -12.05 2.20
C GLU A 137 -19.35 -12.30 3.40
N GLY A 138 -18.80 -11.20 3.95
CA GLY A 138 -17.91 -11.24 5.10
C GLY A 138 -16.41 -11.40 4.77
N TYR A 139 -16.05 -11.52 3.48
CA TYR A 139 -14.66 -11.50 3.04
C TYR A 139 -14.30 -10.16 2.40
N SER A 140 -13.23 -9.53 2.85
CA SER A 140 -12.78 -8.23 2.34
C SER A 140 -11.83 -8.37 1.15
N GLY A 141 -12.21 -7.79 0.01
CA GLY A 141 -11.33 -7.65 -1.14
C GLY A 141 -10.93 -6.20 -1.37
N HIS A 142 -9.69 -5.96 -1.74
CA HIS A 142 -9.11 -4.63 -1.90
C HIS A 142 -8.95 -4.27 -3.38
N TYR A 143 -9.72 -3.31 -3.85
CA TYR A 143 -9.78 -2.94 -5.28
C TYR A 143 -9.13 -1.60 -5.56
N VAL A 144 -8.24 -1.56 -6.53
CA VAL A 144 -7.58 -0.34 -7.03
C VAL A 144 -7.12 -0.55 -8.49
N ASN A 145 -7.35 0.43 -9.35
CA ASN A 145 -6.88 0.42 -10.75
C ASN A 145 -7.17 -0.90 -11.50
N ASN A 146 -8.42 -1.35 -11.43
CA ASN A 146 -8.89 -2.59 -12.04
C ASN A 146 -8.17 -3.87 -11.56
N LYS A 147 -7.55 -3.83 -10.38
CA LYS A 147 -6.96 -4.99 -9.72
C LYS A 147 -7.65 -5.24 -8.39
N LEU A 148 -7.98 -6.48 -8.14
CA LEU A 148 -8.57 -6.93 -6.89
C LEU A 148 -7.54 -7.79 -6.14
N TYR A 149 -7.24 -7.41 -4.89
CA TYR A 149 -6.34 -8.14 -4.02
C TYR A 149 -7.13 -8.88 -2.95
N LEU A 150 -6.93 -10.18 -2.85
CA LEU A 150 -7.50 -11.07 -1.85
C LEU A 150 -6.38 -11.44 -0.87
N MET A 151 -6.35 -10.74 0.28
CA MET A 151 -5.23 -10.81 1.22
C MET A 151 -5.53 -11.69 2.43
N ASP A 152 -6.79 -11.81 2.82
CA ASP A 152 -7.17 -12.47 4.07
C ASP A 152 -7.36 -13.98 3.92
N LYS A 153 -7.42 -14.69 5.06
CA LYS A 153 -7.78 -16.12 5.11
C LYS A 153 -9.29 -16.31 5.01
N GLY A 154 -9.71 -17.50 4.59
CA GLY A 154 -11.10 -17.91 4.67
C GLY A 154 -11.97 -17.58 3.45
N PHE A 155 -11.37 -17.28 2.30
CA PHE A 155 -12.13 -17.11 1.06
C PHE A 155 -12.80 -18.43 0.64
N SER A 156 -14.12 -18.42 0.53
CA SER A 156 -14.97 -19.56 0.26
C SER A 156 -15.60 -19.52 -1.13
N THR A 157 -16.23 -20.60 -1.55
CA THR A 157 -17.02 -20.66 -2.78
C THR A 157 -18.18 -19.64 -2.79
N ASN A 158 -18.79 -19.36 -1.63
CA ASN A 158 -19.83 -18.33 -1.53
C ASN A 158 -19.27 -16.93 -1.82
N ASN A 159 -18.08 -16.61 -1.28
CA ASN A 159 -17.42 -15.34 -1.55
C ASN A 159 -17.07 -15.21 -3.05
N LEU A 160 -16.66 -16.32 -3.70
CA LEU A 160 -16.43 -16.33 -5.15
C LEU A 160 -17.71 -16.05 -5.94
N THR A 161 -18.82 -16.65 -5.55
CA THR A 161 -20.12 -16.41 -6.19
C THR A 161 -20.51 -14.94 -6.06
N CYS A 162 -20.43 -14.38 -4.86
CA CYS A 162 -20.71 -12.96 -4.60
C CYS A 162 -19.78 -12.03 -5.42
N LEU A 163 -18.49 -12.38 -5.53
CA LEU A 163 -17.53 -11.65 -6.37
C LEU A 163 -17.96 -11.64 -7.85
N LEU A 164 -18.32 -12.78 -8.41
CA LEU A 164 -18.73 -12.88 -9.82
C LEU A 164 -20.05 -12.15 -10.07
N GLU A 165 -21.01 -12.24 -9.16
CA GLU A 165 -22.27 -11.47 -9.21
C GLU A 165 -22.01 -9.96 -9.16
N LYS A 166 -21.05 -9.51 -8.35
CA LYS A 166 -20.67 -8.11 -8.28
C LYS A 166 -20.05 -7.61 -9.57
N ILE A 167 -19.22 -8.42 -10.24
CA ILE A 167 -18.67 -8.08 -11.57
C ILE A 167 -19.80 -7.92 -12.59
N ASP A 168 -20.86 -8.72 -12.50
CA ASP A 168 -22.01 -8.63 -13.40
C ASP A 168 -22.89 -7.39 -13.11
N SER A 169 -23.06 -7.02 -11.87
CA SER A 169 -24.05 -6.02 -11.44
C SER A 169 -23.49 -4.60 -11.31
N ASP A 170 -22.21 -4.45 -10.97
CA ASP A 170 -21.58 -3.15 -10.68
C ASP A 170 -20.62 -2.74 -11.81
N LYS A 171 -21.06 -1.85 -12.70
CA LYS A 171 -20.25 -1.34 -13.81
C LYS A 171 -18.96 -0.62 -13.39
N ASN A 172 -18.88 -0.17 -12.12
CA ASN A 172 -17.69 0.49 -11.57
C ASN A 172 -16.70 -0.52 -10.96
N PHE A 173 -17.08 -1.79 -10.88
CA PHE A 173 -16.25 -2.87 -10.39
C PHE A 173 -15.92 -3.83 -11.54
N ASN A 174 -14.83 -3.56 -12.23
CA ASN A 174 -14.40 -4.32 -13.40
C ASN A 174 -12.93 -4.73 -13.27
N PRO A 175 -12.62 -5.74 -12.45
CA PRO A 175 -11.25 -6.20 -12.25
C PRO A 175 -10.75 -6.90 -13.52
N THR A 176 -9.58 -6.49 -14.01
CA THR A 176 -8.84 -7.21 -15.06
C THR A 176 -7.84 -8.22 -14.48
N SER A 177 -7.52 -8.08 -13.20
CA SER A 177 -6.67 -9.01 -12.48
C SER A 177 -7.17 -9.21 -11.06
N ILE A 178 -7.20 -10.47 -10.61
CA ILE A 178 -7.50 -10.87 -9.25
C ILE A 178 -6.24 -11.53 -8.68
N ILE A 179 -5.65 -10.91 -7.66
CA ILE A 179 -4.38 -11.30 -7.06
C ILE A 179 -4.65 -11.87 -5.66
N ALA A 180 -4.31 -13.12 -5.44
CA ALA A 180 -4.47 -13.79 -4.16
C ALA A 180 -3.13 -13.94 -3.43
N PHE A 181 -3.12 -13.70 -2.11
CA PHE A 181 -1.98 -14.01 -1.26
C PHE A 181 -1.93 -15.52 -1.01
N GLY A 182 -1.09 -16.21 -1.75
CA GLY A 182 -1.09 -17.68 -1.87
C GLY A 182 -0.97 -18.42 -0.56
N TYR A 183 -0.27 -17.89 0.44
CA TYR A 183 -0.15 -18.50 1.76
C TYR A 183 -1.47 -18.55 2.56
N HIS A 184 -2.46 -17.74 2.21
CA HIS A 184 -3.76 -17.72 2.88
C HIS A 184 -4.83 -18.60 2.22
N PHE A 185 -4.44 -19.32 1.17
CA PHE A 185 -5.32 -20.20 0.40
C PHE A 185 -4.70 -21.59 0.30
N ASP A 186 -5.50 -22.63 0.45
CA ASP A 186 -5.04 -23.96 0.10
C ASP A 186 -5.01 -24.20 -1.41
N SER A 187 -4.20 -25.14 -1.87
CA SER A 187 -4.01 -25.42 -3.30
C SER A 187 -5.28 -25.85 -4.03
N LYS A 188 -6.22 -26.51 -3.32
CA LYS A 188 -7.51 -26.92 -3.89
C LYS A 188 -8.38 -25.69 -4.12
N ASN A 189 -8.44 -24.79 -3.15
CA ASN A 189 -9.21 -23.54 -3.23
C ASN A 189 -8.66 -22.64 -4.34
N LEU A 190 -7.34 -22.44 -4.41
CA LEU A 190 -6.71 -21.66 -5.49
C LEU A 190 -7.06 -22.20 -6.88
N ARG A 191 -7.04 -23.52 -7.04
CA ARG A 191 -7.42 -24.18 -8.30
C ARG A 191 -8.89 -23.96 -8.63
N GLU A 192 -9.78 -24.16 -7.67
CA GLU A 192 -11.22 -23.94 -7.84
C GLU A 192 -11.53 -22.49 -8.25
N ILE A 193 -10.93 -21.50 -7.57
CA ILE A 193 -11.08 -20.10 -7.90
C ILE A 193 -10.60 -19.83 -9.33
N SER A 194 -9.40 -20.31 -9.68
CA SER A 194 -8.82 -20.10 -11.01
C SER A 194 -9.69 -20.68 -12.13
N GLU A 195 -10.17 -21.92 -11.96
CA GLU A 195 -11.02 -22.59 -12.93
C GLU A 195 -12.38 -21.90 -13.11
N ASN A 196 -12.99 -21.45 -12.01
CA ASN A 196 -14.26 -20.72 -12.06
C ASN A 196 -14.13 -19.34 -12.69
N ILE A 197 -13.10 -18.56 -12.33
CA ILE A 197 -12.82 -17.24 -12.95
C ILE A 197 -12.58 -17.40 -14.45
N LYS A 198 -11.77 -18.37 -14.87
CA LYS A 198 -11.51 -18.68 -16.27
C LYS A 198 -12.79 -19.06 -17.03
N SER A 199 -13.61 -19.94 -16.45
CA SER A 199 -14.89 -20.33 -17.05
C SER A 199 -15.85 -19.15 -17.20
N TYR A 200 -15.93 -18.32 -16.16
CA TYR A 200 -16.75 -17.10 -16.16
C TYR A 200 -16.26 -16.10 -17.21
N ALA A 201 -14.97 -15.81 -17.27
CA ALA A 201 -14.37 -14.89 -18.23
C ALA A 201 -14.64 -15.31 -19.67
N ASN A 202 -14.44 -16.61 -19.98
CA ASN A 202 -14.74 -17.18 -21.28
C ASN A 202 -16.22 -17.06 -21.64
N LYS A 203 -17.13 -17.36 -20.70
CA LYS A 203 -18.59 -17.26 -20.92
C LYS A 203 -19.04 -15.83 -21.19
N LYS A 204 -18.44 -14.86 -20.57
CA LYS A 204 -18.77 -13.43 -20.69
C LYS A 204 -17.97 -12.72 -21.80
N ASN A 205 -16.99 -13.39 -22.39
CA ASN A 205 -16.04 -12.81 -23.35
C ASN A 205 -15.34 -11.56 -22.80
N ILE A 206 -14.86 -11.66 -21.57
CA ILE A 206 -14.07 -10.66 -20.86
C ILE A 206 -12.71 -11.23 -20.50
N ASP A 207 -11.75 -10.37 -20.22
CA ASP A 207 -10.40 -10.78 -19.85
C ASP A 207 -10.18 -10.50 -18.36
N ILE A 208 -9.99 -11.58 -17.57
CA ILE A 208 -9.68 -11.51 -16.13
C ILE A 208 -8.59 -12.54 -15.83
N ASP A 209 -7.45 -12.04 -15.38
CA ASP A 209 -6.36 -12.89 -14.89
C ASP A 209 -6.52 -13.20 -13.41
N PHE A 210 -6.33 -14.47 -13.05
CA PHE A 210 -6.16 -14.89 -11.64
C PHE A 210 -4.69 -15.19 -11.38
N ILE A 211 -4.10 -14.44 -10.43
CA ILE A 211 -2.68 -14.49 -10.11
C ILE A 211 -2.51 -14.89 -8.64
N THR A 212 -1.76 -15.94 -8.38
CA THR A 212 -1.33 -16.28 -7.03
C THR A 212 0.06 -15.70 -6.80
N ARG A 213 0.21 -14.96 -5.73
CA ARG A 213 1.48 -14.32 -5.34
C ARG A 213 1.85 -14.77 -3.92
N TYR A 214 3.13 -15.11 -3.74
CA TYR A 214 3.67 -15.57 -2.46
C TYR A 214 4.67 -14.58 -1.90
#